data_76557365a6215251d855ed6a951eb8da
#
_entry.id   76557365a6215251d855ed6a951eb8da
#
_cell.length_a   1.000
_cell.length_b   1.000
_cell.length_c   1.000
_cell.angle_alpha   90.00
_cell.angle_beta   90.00
_cell.angle_gamma   90.00
#
_symmetry.space_group_name_H-M   'P 1'
#
loop_
_entity.id
_entity.type
_entity.pdbx_description
1 polymer ?
#
loop_
_entity_poly.entity_id
_entity_poly.type
_entity_poly.pdbx_seq_one_letter_code
_entity_poly.pdbx_strand_id
1 'polypeptide(L)'
;DGEVFTAEEALEVANRLGYPVMLKASAGGGGKGIRKVNTKEELAPAFESASQEAKVSFGNGAMYIEKVIYPARHIEVQILGDSYGNIVHLGERDCSLQRNNQKVLEESPSVAIGKTLRHEIGSAAVRAAKAVNYENAGTIEFLLDEKSGQFYFMEMNTRVQVEHPVTEFVSGVDIVKEQIRIA
;
A
#
# COMPACT_ATOMS: atom_id res chain seq x y z
N ASP A 1 -9.85 10.21 7.44
CA ASP A 1 -10.37 10.15 8.80
C ASP A 1 -9.26 9.69 9.73
N GLY A 2 -9.28 10.11 11.00
CA GLY A 2 -8.23 9.86 11.95
C GLY A 2 -8.32 8.50 12.64
N GLU A 3 -7.58 8.37 13.75
CA GLU A 3 -7.64 7.24 14.64
C GLU A 3 -9.02 7.14 15.33
N VAL A 4 -9.44 5.95 15.65
CA VAL A 4 -10.64 5.63 16.43
C VAL A 4 -10.23 4.88 17.70
N PHE A 5 -10.88 5.21 18.82
CA PHE A 5 -10.52 4.71 20.12
C PHE A 5 -11.61 3.84 20.75
N THR A 6 -12.82 3.88 20.21
CA THR A 6 -13.98 3.12 20.69
C THR A 6 -14.67 2.36 19.57
N ALA A 7 -15.42 1.33 19.94
CA ALA A 7 -16.22 0.55 18.99
C ALA A 7 -17.32 1.39 18.34
N GLU A 8 -17.87 2.38 19.06
CA GLU A 8 -18.91 3.30 18.54
C GLU A 8 -18.34 4.19 17.44
N GLU A 9 -17.18 4.83 17.67
CA GLU A 9 -16.48 5.63 16.64
C GLU A 9 -16.15 4.77 15.42
N ALA A 10 -15.66 3.55 15.66
CA ALA A 10 -15.37 2.60 14.61
C ALA A 10 -16.63 2.25 13.77
N LEU A 11 -17.77 2.09 14.43
CA LEU A 11 -19.04 1.80 13.80
C LEU A 11 -19.51 2.94 12.90
N GLU A 12 -19.38 4.19 13.33
CA GLU A 12 -19.72 5.36 12.53
C GLU A 12 -18.89 5.44 11.26
N VAL A 13 -17.57 5.26 11.38
CA VAL A 13 -16.66 5.26 10.22
C VAL A 13 -16.98 4.10 9.28
N ALA A 14 -17.16 2.89 9.79
CA ALA A 14 -17.46 1.71 8.98
C ALA A 14 -18.80 1.83 8.24
N ASN A 15 -19.84 2.38 8.88
CA ASN A 15 -21.14 2.63 8.23
C ASN A 15 -21.02 3.63 7.07
N ARG A 16 -20.16 4.64 7.20
CA ARG A 16 -19.90 5.63 6.13
C ARG A 16 -19.12 5.00 4.97
N LEU A 17 -18.12 4.17 5.26
CA LEU A 17 -17.30 3.49 4.24
C LEU A 17 -18.06 2.37 3.55
N GLY A 18 -19.02 1.76 4.25
CA GLY A 18 -19.71 0.53 3.83
C GLY A 18 -18.82 -0.71 3.96
N TYR A 19 -19.44 -1.83 4.33
CA TYR A 19 -18.75 -3.11 4.49
C TYR A 19 -18.40 -3.79 3.16
N PRO A 20 -17.38 -4.66 3.12
CA PRO A 20 -16.46 -4.99 4.20
C PRO A 20 -15.44 -3.89 4.49
N VAL A 21 -14.95 -3.84 5.74
CA VAL A 21 -13.87 -2.94 6.17
C VAL A 21 -12.72 -3.69 6.82
N MET A 22 -11.57 -3.06 6.89
CA MET A 22 -10.38 -3.55 7.59
C MET A 22 -10.12 -2.66 8.81
N LEU A 23 -10.07 -3.26 9.99
CA LEU A 23 -9.55 -2.64 11.20
C LEU A 23 -8.03 -2.84 11.22
N LYS A 24 -7.28 -1.77 11.50
CA LYS A 24 -5.82 -1.83 11.63
C LYS A 24 -5.35 -1.04 12.84
N ALA A 25 -4.41 -1.62 13.60
CA ALA A 25 -3.77 -0.91 14.69
C ALA A 25 -2.94 0.27 14.17
N SER A 26 -3.09 1.44 14.78
CA SER A 26 -2.40 2.67 14.39
C SER A 26 -0.87 2.55 14.58
N ALA A 27 -0.44 1.92 15.67
CA ALA A 27 0.96 1.64 15.93
C ALA A 27 1.40 0.25 15.42
N GLY A 28 0.60 -0.38 14.57
CA GLY A 28 0.74 -1.78 14.17
C GLY A 28 1.80 -2.04 13.11
N GLY A 29 2.22 -3.31 13.05
CA GLY A 29 3.12 -3.85 12.04
C GLY A 29 3.13 -5.38 12.10
N GLY A 30 3.62 -6.03 11.06
CA GLY A 30 3.75 -7.49 11.03
C GLY A 30 2.43 -8.27 11.10
N GLY A 31 1.32 -7.67 10.70
CA GLY A 31 0.01 -8.33 10.65
C GLY A 31 -0.75 -8.40 11.98
N LYS A 32 -0.20 -7.87 13.08
CA LYS A 32 -0.89 -7.81 14.38
C LYS A 32 -1.85 -6.63 14.43
N GLY A 33 -2.98 -6.81 15.14
CA GLY A 33 -4.01 -5.79 15.27
C GLY A 33 -4.75 -5.53 13.95
N ILE A 34 -4.83 -6.51 13.04
CA ILE A 34 -5.55 -6.42 11.78
C ILE A 34 -6.74 -7.37 11.81
N ARG A 35 -7.95 -6.86 11.49
CA ARG A 35 -9.17 -7.68 11.36
C ARG A 35 -9.99 -7.22 10.17
N LYS A 36 -10.38 -8.17 9.31
CA LYS A 36 -11.41 -7.94 8.30
C LYS A 36 -12.78 -8.10 8.92
N VAL A 37 -13.66 -7.14 8.70
CA VAL A 37 -15.04 -7.12 9.22
C VAL A 37 -15.98 -7.06 8.03
N ASN A 38 -16.84 -8.07 7.90
CA ASN A 38 -17.72 -8.19 6.74
C ASN A 38 -19.10 -7.57 7.00
N THR A 39 -19.54 -7.54 8.25
CA THR A 39 -20.87 -7.03 8.65
C THR A 39 -20.78 -6.11 9.87
N LYS A 40 -21.85 -5.36 10.09
CA LYS A 40 -21.97 -4.43 11.22
C LYS A 40 -21.87 -5.14 12.57
N GLU A 41 -22.47 -6.31 12.65
CA GLU A 41 -22.56 -7.13 13.88
C GLU A 41 -21.19 -7.65 14.32
N GLU A 42 -20.29 -7.87 13.37
CA GLU A 42 -18.92 -8.34 13.63
C GLU A 42 -17.99 -7.24 14.16
N LEU A 43 -18.36 -5.95 14.01
CA LEU A 43 -17.41 -4.85 14.20
C LEU A 43 -16.97 -4.69 15.66
N ALA A 44 -17.91 -4.63 16.60
CA ALA A 44 -17.58 -4.37 18.01
C ALA A 44 -16.65 -5.44 18.59
N PRO A 45 -16.97 -6.75 18.51
CA PRO A 45 -16.06 -7.78 19.01
C PRO A 45 -14.71 -7.82 18.27
N ALA A 46 -14.68 -7.52 16.98
CA ALA A 46 -13.45 -7.44 16.21
C ALA A 46 -12.59 -6.25 16.66
N PHE A 47 -13.21 -5.09 16.92
CA PHE A 47 -12.52 -3.90 17.41
C PHE A 47 -11.89 -4.16 18.79
N GLU A 48 -12.66 -4.67 19.76
CA GLU A 48 -12.18 -4.97 21.12
C GLU A 48 -10.97 -5.92 21.07
N SER A 49 -11.09 -7.01 20.31
CA SER A 49 -10.01 -7.98 20.15
C SER A 49 -8.76 -7.37 19.51
N ALA A 50 -8.91 -6.61 18.43
CA ALA A 50 -7.78 -6.02 17.71
C ALA A 50 -7.12 -4.89 18.51
N SER A 51 -7.91 -4.03 19.18
CA SER A 51 -7.41 -2.95 20.04
C SER A 51 -6.66 -3.50 21.25
N GLN A 52 -7.17 -4.56 21.88
CA GLN A 52 -6.47 -5.22 23.00
C GLN A 52 -5.14 -5.86 22.53
N GLU A 53 -5.14 -6.54 21.40
CA GLU A 53 -3.91 -7.10 20.81
C GLU A 53 -2.87 -6.00 20.51
N ALA A 54 -3.32 -4.87 19.93
CA ALA A 54 -2.48 -3.72 19.63
C ALA A 54 -1.91 -3.10 20.92
N LYS A 55 -2.72 -2.94 21.93
CA LYS A 55 -2.30 -2.41 23.23
C LYS A 55 -1.23 -3.27 23.90
N VAL A 56 -1.40 -4.59 23.87
CA VAL A 56 -0.41 -5.53 24.42
C VAL A 56 0.89 -5.55 23.59
N SER A 57 0.77 -5.52 22.25
CA SER A 57 1.92 -5.66 21.37
C SER A 57 2.71 -4.36 21.15
N PHE A 58 2.04 -3.21 21.20
CA PHE A 58 2.61 -1.91 20.79
C PHE A 58 2.43 -0.80 21.83
N GLY A 59 1.73 -1.09 22.95
CA GLY A 59 1.44 -0.09 23.97
C GLY A 59 0.33 0.92 23.61
N ASN A 60 -0.25 0.81 22.42
CA ASN A 60 -1.30 1.69 21.92
C ASN A 60 -2.44 0.87 21.32
N GLY A 61 -3.67 1.09 21.77
CA GLY A 61 -4.87 0.41 21.28
C GLY A 61 -5.66 1.21 20.25
N ALA A 62 -5.15 2.36 19.79
CA ALA A 62 -5.80 3.15 18.75
C ALA A 62 -5.84 2.38 17.42
N MET A 63 -6.98 2.47 16.75
CA MET A 63 -7.24 1.78 15.48
C MET A 63 -7.57 2.78 14.39
N TYR A 64 -7.43 2.37 13.14
CA TYR A 64 -8.05 3.05 12.00
C TYR A 64 -8.79 2.04 11.12
N ILE A 65 -9.65 2.57 10.26
CA ILE A 65 -10.56 1.75 9.46
C ILE A 65 -10.34 2.10 7.99
N GLU A 66 -10.13 1.05 7.20
CA GLU A 66 -10.00 1.17 5.75
C GLU A 66 -11.12 0.41 5.04
N LYS A 67 -11.55 0.94 3.89
CA LYS A 67 -12.40 0.20 2.97
C LYS A 67 -11.64 -0.99 2.40
N VAL A 68 -12.24 -2.17 2.42
CA VAL A 68 -11.70 -3.34 1.71
C VAL A 68 -12.02 -3.20 0.22
N ILE A 69 -10.99 -3.16 -0.60
CA ILE A 69 -11.11 -3.17 -2.05
C ILE A 69 -11.03 -4.62 -2.54
N TYR A 70 -12.08 -5.09 -3.21
CA TYR A 70 -12.15 -6.46 -3.71
C TYR A 70 -13.13 -6.62 -4.88
N PRO A 71 -12.75 -7.27 -5.98
CA PRO A 71 -11.39 -7.73 -6.28
C PRO A 71 -10.43 -6.56 -6.52
N ALA A 72 -9.16 -6.76 -6.16
CA ALA A 72 -8.15 -5.75 -6.33
C ALA A 72 -6.85 -6.36 -6.86
N ARG A 73 -6.11 -5.56 -7.65
CA ARG A 73 -4.73 -5.86 -8.03
C ARG A 73 -3.76 -5.07 -7.19
N HIS A 74 -2.65 -5.70 -6.88
CA HIS A 74 -1.51 -5.06 -6.24
C HIS A 74 -0.58 -4.52 -7.32
N ILE A 75 -0.64 -3.22 -7.55
CA ILE A 75 0.21 -2.50 -8.51
C ILE A 75 1.21 -1.67 -7.73
N GLU A 76 2.48 -1.79 -8.07
CA GLU A 76 3.52 -1.00 -7.43
C GLU A 76 4.38 -0.28 -8.45
N VAL A 77 4.89 0.89 -8.09
CA VAL A 77 5.68 1.75 -8.98
C VAL A 77 7.07 1.93 -8.41
N GLN A 78 8.07 1.54 -9.18
CA GLN A 78 9.47 1.79 -8.85
C GLN A 78 9.82 3.24 -9.06
N ILE A 79 10.36 3.89 -8.03
CA ILE A 79 10.85 5.27 -8.09
C ILE A 79 12.35 5.34 -7.84
N LEU A 80 12.97 6.38 -8.39
CA LEU A 80 14.32 6.83 -8.09
C LEU A 80 14.28 8.34 -7.86
N GLY A 81 14.86 8.79 -6.75
CA GLY A 81 15.02 10.20 -6.41
C GLY A 81 16.49 10.55 -6.22
N ASP A 82 16.96 11.67 -6.77
CA ASP A 82 18.28 12.21 -6.52
C ASP A 82 18.28 13.21 -5.35
N SER A 83 19.47 13.63 -4.92
CA SER A 83 19.67 14.62 -3.86
C SER A 83 19.28 16.06 -4.27
N TYR A 84 18.95 16.29 -5.55
CA TYR A 84 18.52 17.58 -6.08
C TYR A 84 16.99 17.74 -6.16
N GLY A 85 16.24 16.72 -5.73
CA GLY A 85 14.79 16.72 -5.76
C GLY A 85 14.17 16.28 -7.09
N ASN A 86 14.97 15.74 -8.02
CA ASN A 86 14.43 15.11 -9.21
C ASN A 86 13.96 13.69 -8.86
N ILE A 87 12.71 13.37 -9.17
CA ILE A 87 12.15 12.06 -8.96
C ILE A 87 11.54 11.55 -10.24
N VAL A 88 11.90 10.33 -10.61
CA VAL A 88 11.36 9.61 -11.78
C VAL A 88 10.77 8.28 -11.34
N HIS A 89 9.88 7.73 -12.17
CA HIS A 89 9.43 6.36 -12.03
C HIS A 89 9.96 5.50 -13.19
N LEU A 90 10.23 4.23 -12.92
CA LEU A 90 10.72 3.24 -13.88
C LEU A 90 9.64 2.27 -14.36
N GLY A 91 8.38 2.67 -14.26
CA GLY A 91 7.22 1.83 -14.57
C GLY A 91 6.69 1.09 -13.35
N GLU A 92 5.65 0.30 -13.61
CA GLU A 92 4.95 -0.48 -12.59
C GLU A 92 5.29 -1.96 -12.69
N ARG A 93 5.06 -2.65 -11.57
CA ARG A 93 4.98 -4.11 -11.46
C ARG A 93 3.58 -4.50 -10.98
N ASP A 94 3.04 -5.58 -11.50
CA ASP A 94 1.84 -6.24 -10.99
C ASP A 94 2.26 -7.39 -10.09
N CYS A 95 1.96 -7.29 -8.82
CA CYS A 95 2.32 -8.23 -7.76
C CYS A 95 1.08 -8.90 -7.15
N SER A 96 0.02 -9.06 -7.95
CA SER A 96 -1.27 -9.56 -7.46
C SER A 96 -1.26 -11.04 -7.11
N LEU A 97 -0.35 -11.84 -7.71
CA LEU A 97 -0.23 -13.25 -7.38
C LEU A 97 0.56 -13.43 -6.08
N GLN A 98 -0.17 -13.69 -5.00
CA GLN A 98 0.39 -13.76 -3.65
C GLN A 98 -0.05 -15.03 -2.94
N ARG A 99 0.79 -15.48 -1.98
CA ARG A 99 0.46 -16.55 -1.03
C ARG A 99 0.65 -16.03 0.38
N ASN A 100 -0.40 -16.02 1.18
CA ASN A 100 -0.37 -15.48 2.55
C ASN A 100 0.20 -14.05 2.62
N ASN A 101 -0.23 -13.18 1.69
CA ASN A 101 0.25 -11.80 1.53
C ASN A 101 1.74 -11.66 1.15
N GLN A 102 2.35 -12.73 0.65
CA GLN A 102 3.70 -12.71 0.10
C GLN A 102 3.63 -12.77 -1.42
N LYS A 103 4.32 -11.88 -2.09
CA LYS A 103 4.46 -11.84 -3.56
C LYS A 103 5.13 -13.13 -4.02
N VAL A 104 4.57 -13.79 -5.03
CA VAL A 104 5.06 -15.07 -5.58
C VAL A 104 5.48 -14.94 -7.03
N LEU A 105 4.78 -14.07 -7.78
CA LEU A 105 5.09 -13.76 -9.16
C LEU A 105 4.81 -12.28 -9.41
N GLU A 106 5.76 -11.64 -10.05
CA GLU A 106 5.69 -10.25 -10.45
C GLU A 106 5.86 -10.12 -11.97
N GLU A 107 5.05 -9.28 -12.59
CA GLU A 107 5.14 -8.99 -14.02
C GLU A 107 5.21 -7.48 -14.30
N SER A 108 5.92 -7.12 -15.35
CA SER A 108 5.98 -5.76 -15.86
C SER A 108 6.09 -5.76 -17.39
N PRO A 109 5.35 -4.89 -18.08
CA PRO A 109 4.27 -4.05 -17.55
C PRO A 109 3.02 -4.87 -17.20
N SER A 110 2.18 -4.33 -16.29
CA SER A 110 0.90 -4.98 -15.95
C SER A 110 -0.02 -5.03 -17.18
N VAL A 111 -0.58 -6.20 -17.43
CA VAL A 111 -1.58 -6.40 -18.51
C VAL A 111 -2.95 -5.83 -18.15
N ALA A 112 -3.19 -5.53 -16.87
CA ALA A 112 -4.46 -5.03 -16.37
C ALA A 112 -4.66 -3.54 -16.59
N ILE A 113 -3.60 -2.78 -16.89
CA ILE A 113 -3.66 -1.32 -16.99
C ILE A 113 -3.27 -0.82 -18.36
N GLY A 114 -4.11 0.06 -18.92
CA GLY A 114 -3.84 0.73 -20.18
C GLY A 114 -2.91 1.94 -20.03
N LYS A 115 -2.53 2.57 -21.14
CA LYS A 115 -1.57 3.68 -21.17
C LYS A 115 -1.96 4.86 -20.27
N THR A 116 -3.23 5.25 -20.27
CA THR A 116 -3.72 6.39 -19.48
C THR A 116 -3.56 6.12 -17.98
N LEU A 117 -4.09 4.98 -17.50
CA LEU A 117 -4.02 4.61 -16.10
C LEU A 117 -2.58 4.40 -15.64
N ARG A 118 -1.71 3.83 -16.49
CA ARG A 118 -0.27 3.70 -16.22
C ARG A 118 0.38 5.05 -15.97
N HIS A 119 0.07 6.04 -16.81
CA HIS A 119 0.57 7.40 -16.63
C HIS A 119 0.05 8.05 -15.34
N GLU A 120 -1.22 7.86 -15.01
CA GLU A 120 -1.84 8.40 -13.79
C GLU A 120 -1.21 7.80 -12.52
N ILE A 121 -1.06 6.48 -12.46
CA ILE A 121 -0.44 5.78 -11.32
C ILE A 121 1.03 6.17 -11.18
N GLY A 122 1.80 6.19 -12.28
CA GLY A 122 3.20 6.62 -12.27
C GLY A 122 3.37 8.06 -11.81
N SER A 123 2.51 8.97 -12.29
CA SER A 123 2.48 10.37 -11.86
C SER A 123 2.09 10.51 -10.39
N ALA A 124 1.15 9.70 -9.89
CA ALA A 124 0.76 9.69 -8.49
C ALA A 124 1.93 9.24 -7.59
N ALA A 125 2.66 8.21 -8.01
CA ALA A 125 3.85 7.74 -7.29
C ALA A 125 4.93 8.82 -7.20
N VAL A 126 5.22 9.52 -8.30
CA VAL A 126 6.18 10.63 -8.30
C VAL A 126 5.72 11.77 -7.38
N ARG A 127 4.43 12.13 -7.40
CA ARG A 127 3.90 13.17 -6.49
C ARG A 127 4.02 12.77 -5.02
N ALA A 128 3.70 11.51 -4.68
CA ALA A 128 3.81 10.99 -3.33
C ALA A 128 5.25 11.04 -2.82
N ALA A 129 6.21 10.60 -3.65
CA ALA A 129 7.62 10.65 -3.30
C ALA A 129 8.16 12.09 -3.16
N LYS A 130 7.72 13.02 -4.02
CA LYS A 130 8.07 14.45 -3.91
C LYS A 130 7.53 15.08 -2.64
N ALA A 131 6.33 14.70 -2.20
CA ALA A 131 5.71 15.26 -1.00
C ALA A 131 6.50 14.97 0.29
N VAL A 132 7.33 13.93 0.28
CA VAL A 132 8.20 13.55 1.42
C VAL A 132 9.69 13.78 1.14
N ASN A 133 10.02 14.49 0.04
CA ASN A 133 11.41 14.73 -0.40
C ASN A 133 12.24 13.44 -0.44
N TYR A 134 11.65 12.41 -1.04
CA TYR A 134 12.28 11.08 -1.06
C TYR A 134 13.54 11.07 -1.91
N GLU A 135 14.57 10.43 -1.40
CA GLU A 135 15.86 10.21 -2.08
C GLU A 135 16.18 8.73 -2.17
N ASN A 136 16.86 8.34 -3.24
CA ASN A 136 17.27 6.98 -3.54
C ASN A 136 16.14 6.10 -4.12
N ALA A 137 16.33 4.77 -4.14
CA ALA A 137 15.37 3.82 -4.68
C ALA A 137 14.26 3.52 -3.69
N GLY A 138 13.03 3.54 -4.15
CA GLY A 138 11.85 3.18 -3.36
C GLY A 138 10.72 2.67 -4.24
N THR A 139 9.67 2.18 -3.61
CA THR A 139 8.48 1.66 -4.30
C THR A 139 7.23 2.20 -3.64
N ILE A 140 6.31 2.71 -4.46
CA ILE A 140 4.96 3.11 -4.02
C ILE A 140 3.99 2.01 -4.42
N GLU A 141 3.27 1.48 -3.44
CA GLU A 141 2.29 0.41 -3.65
C GLU A 141 0.87 0.95 -3.68
N PHE A 142 0.07 0.43 -4.61
CA PHE A 142 -1.33 0.77 -4.83
C PHE A 142 -2.21 -0.47 -4.91
N LEU A 143 -3.47 -0.32 -4.46
CA LEU A 143 -4.53 -1.24 -4.78
C LEU A 143 -5.33 -0.69 -5.96
N LEU A 144 -5.40 -1.44 -7.04
CA LEU A 144 -6.28 -1.14 -8.18
C LEU A 144 -7.59 -1.92 -8.02
N ASP A 145 -8.69 -1.22 -7.87
CA ASP A 145 -10.03 -1.81 -7.88
C ASP A 145 -10.40 -2.24 -9.32
N GLU A 146 -10.53 -3.54 -9.54
CA GLU A 146 -10.84 -4.07 -10.87
C GLU A 146 -12.25 -3.71 -11.36
N LYS A 147 -13.16 -3.32 -10.46
CA LYS A 147 -14.54 -2.96 -10.82
C LYS A 147 -14.65 -1.52 -11.29
N SER A 148 -14.04 -0.60 -10.55
CA SER A 148 -14.13 0.84 -10.82
C SER A 148 -12.97 1.36 -11.67
N GLY A 149 -11.86 0.63 -11.75
CA GLY A 149 -10.61 1.09 -12.35
C GLY A 149 -9.90 2.18 -11.54
N GLN A 150 -10.38 2.47 -10.33
CA GLN A 150 -9.74 3.43 -9.41
C GLN A 150 -8.58 2.77 -8.68
N PHE A 151 -7.56 3.56 -8.38
CA PHE A 151 -6.43 3.08 -7.61
C PHE A 151 -6.28 3.86 -6.31
N TYR A 152 -5.79 3.18 -5.28
CA TYR A 152 -5.67 3.71 -3.93
C TYR A 152 -4.26 3.48 -3.42
N PHE A 153 -3.65 4.50 -2.82
CA PHE A 153 -2.35 4.37 -2.15
C PHE A 153 -2.46 3.36 -1.01
N MET A 154 -1.50 2.48 -0.92
CA MET A 154 -1.42 1.49 0.15
C MET A 154 -0.26 1.80 1.10
N GLU A 155 0.96 1.78 0.58
CA GLU A 155 2.16 2.08 1.36
C GLU A 155 3.34 2.49 0.48
N MET A 156 4.40 2.94 1.14
CA MET A 156 5.70 3.20 0.50
C MET A 156 6.77 2.33 1.14
N ASN A 157 7.51 1.60 0.33
CA ASN A 157 8.70 0.88 0.73
C ASN A 157 9.94 1.73 0.45
N THR A 158 10.60 2.19 1.51
CA THR A 158 11.75 3.10 1.43
C THR A 158 13.08 2.33 1.31
N ARG A 159 13.12 1.39 0.39
CA ARG A 159 14.24 0.48 0.14
C ARG A 159 14.11 -0.16 -1.23
N VAL A 160 15.17 -0.80 -1.72
CA VAL A 160 15.08 -1.75 -2.83
C VAL A 160 14.30 -3.00 -2.39
N GLN A 161 13.52 -3.57 -3.27
CA GLN A 161 12.73 -4.79 -3.02
C GLN A 161 13.30 -5.98 -3.78
N VAL A 162 12.92 -7.20 -3.37
CA VAL A 162 13.37 -8.46 -4.00
C VAL A 162 13.00 -8.48 -5.49
N GLU A 163 11.84 -7.94 -5.85
CA GLU A 163 11.25 -7.90 -7.19
C GLU A 163 11.81 -6.78 -8.11
N HIS A 164 12.78 -5.99 -7.67
CA HIS A 164 13.41 -4.95 -8.50
C HIS A 164 13.95 -5.45 -9.85
N PRO A 165 14.45 -6.71 -9.99
CA PRO A 165 14.98 -7.19 -11.26
C PRO A 165 13.95 -7.18 -12.39
N VAL A 166 12.66 -7.36 -12.09
CA VAL A 166 11.58 -7.27 -13.09
C VAL A 166 11.58 -5.90 -13.76
N THR A 167 11.73 -4.83 -12.97
CA THR A 167 11.85 -3.46 -13.50
C THR A 167 13.16 -3.25 -14.27
N GLU A 168 14.28 -3.80 -13.79
CA GLU A 168 15.57 -3.69 -14.47
C GLU A 168 15.54 -4.29 -15.87
N PHE A 169 14.92 -5.48 -16.02
CA PHE A 169 14.77 -6.13 -17.33
C PHE A 169 13.95 -5.30 -18.31
N VAL A 170 12.93 -4.60 -17.86
CA VAL A 170 12.03 -3.83 -18.76
C VAL A 170 12.57 -2.44 -19.05
N SER A 171 13.20 -1.79 -18.06
CA SER A 171 13.70 -0.42 -18.17
C SER A 171 15.13 -0.31 -18.69
N GLY A 172 15.93 -1.37 -18.53
CA GLY A 172 17.37 -1.35 -18.80
C GLY A 172 18.19 -0.58 -17.75
N VAL A 173 17.59 -0.22 -16.62
CA VAL A 173 18.24 0.53 -15.54
C VAL A 173 18.66 -0.43 -14.42
N ASP A 174 19.95 -0.45 -14.08
CA ASP A 174 20.50 -1.17 -12.92
C ASP A 174 20.23 -0.35 -11.66
N ILE A 175 19.18 -0.71 -10.92
CA ILE A 175 18.67 0.07 -9.79
C ILE A 175 19.70 0.13 -8.66
N VAL A 176 20.38 -0.97 -8.37
CA VAL A 176 21.41 -1.02 -7.31
C VAL A 176 22.61 -0.13 -7.65
N LYS A 177 23.00 -0.10 -8.91
CA LYS A 177 24.05 0.81 -9.40
C LYS A 177 23.63 2.28 -9.29
N GLU A 178 22.37 2.60 -9.62
CA GLU A 178 21.85 3.95 -9.44
C GLU A 178 21.75 4.36 -7.98
N GLN A 179 21.43 3.44 -7.04
CA GLN A 179 21.49 3.72 -5.61
C GLN A 179 22.88 4.19 -5.16
N ILE A 180 23.94 3.52 -5.68
CA ILE A 180 25.34 3.88 -5.36
C ILE A 180 25.72 5.23 -5.99
N ARG A 181 25.17 5.55 -7.18
CA ARG A 181 25.45 6.83 -7.85
C ARG A 181 24.78 8.02 -7.17
N ILE A 182 23.60 7.78 -6.58
CA ILE A 182 22.84 8.82 -5.88
C ILE A 182 23.47 9.12 -4.51
N ALA A 183 23.94 8.09 -3.80
CA ALA A 183 24.60 8.24 -2.50
C ALA A 183 25.97 8.93 -2.59
#